data_d3cdf7780878b59146bd772967d8a7ba
#
_entry.id   d3cdf7780878b59146bd772967d8a7ba
#
_cell.length_a   1.000
_cell.length_b   1.000
_cell.length_c   1.000
_cell.angle_alpha   90.00
_cell.angle_beta   90.00
_cell.angle_gamma   90.00
#
_symmetry.space_group_name_H-M   'P 1'
#
loop_
_entity.id
_entity.type
_entity.pdbx_description
1 polymer ?
#
loop_
_entity_poly.entity_id
_entity_poly.type
_entity_poly.pdbx_seq_one_letter_code
_entity_poly.pdbx_strand_id
1 'polypeptide(L)'
;MEQYYLAIDIGASSGRHILGHMEDGKMVLEEMYRFPNGMTEEKSWNVKALFRAILEGMKKCKEAGKIPVSMGIDTWAVDFVLLDKKNKMGNKA
;
A
#
# COMPACT_ATOMS: atom_id res chain seq x y z
N MET A 1 5.28 -12.77 22.43
CA MET A 1 5.61 -12.57 21.00
C MET A 1 4.92 -11.31 20.49
N GLU A 2 5.68 -10.40 19.93
CA GLU A 2 5.11 -9.18 19.36
C GLU A 2 4.34 -9.46 18.09
N GLN A 3 3.19 -8.81 17.96
CA GLN A 3 2.39 -8.89 16.75
C GLN A 3 2.46 -7.56 16.02
N TYR A 4 2.66 -7.62 14.71
CA TYR A 4 2.76 -6.45 13.87
C TYR A 4 1.52 -6.33 12.99
N TYR A 5 1.10 -5.10 12.78
CA TYR A 5 -0.06 -4.76 11.93
C TYR A 5 0.42 -3.79 10.86
N LEU A 6 0.11 -4.07 9.62
CA LEU A 6 0.54 -3.24 8.49
C LEU A 6 -0.60 -2.37 8.00
N ALA A 7 -0.36 -1.08 7.91
CA ALA A 7 -1.28 -0.14 7.26
C ALA A 7 -0.60 0.40 6.01
N ILE A 8 -1.27 0.28 4.88
CA ILE A 8 -0.80 0.84 3.61
C ILE A 8 -1.70 2.03 3.30
N ASP A 9 -1.12 3.23 3.42
CA ASP A 9 -1.84 4.48 3.21
C ASP A 9 -1.41 5.05 1.86
N ILE A 10 -2.33 5.05 0.91
CA ILE A 10 -2.05 5.46 -0.47
C ILE A 10 -2.71 6.80 -0.75
N GLY A 11 -1.92 7.85 -0.77
CA GLY A 11 -2.39 9.17 -1.14
C GLY A 11 -2.20 9.45 -2.62
N ALA A 12 -2.69 10.58 -3.07
CA ALA A 12 -2.63 10.97 -4.49
C ALA A 12 -1.22 11.28 -4.98
N SER A 13 -0.30 11.63 -4.08
CA SER A 13 1.09 11.98 -4.46
C SER A 13 2.13 11.04 -3.90
N SER A 14 1.82 10.29 -2.86
CA SER A 14 2.73 9.31 -2.27
C SER A 14 1.98 8.25 -1.49
N GLY A 15 2.59 7.08 -1.35
CA GLY A 15 2.06 6.02 -0.52
C GLY A 15 3.06 5.61 0.54
N ARG A 16 2.57 5.02 1.63
CA ARG A 16 3.41 4.62 2.76
C ARG A 16 2.98 3.28 3.31
N HIS A 17 3.97 2.51 3.72
CA HIS A 17 3.74 1.30 4.51
C HIS A 17 4.12 1.62 5.95
N ILE A 18 3.16 1.55 6.85
CA ILE A 18 3.36 1.84 8.27
C ILE A 18 3.11 0.57 9.06
N LEU A 19 4.10 0.16 9.82
CA LEU A 19 4.02 -1.03 10.65
C LEU A 19 3.75 -0.60 12.09
N GLY A 20 2.72 -1.17 12.71
CA GLY A 20 2.37 -0.86 14.08
C GLY A 20 2.53 -2.07 14.98
N HIS A 21 2.89 -1.83 16.22
CA HIS A 21 2.89 -2.86 17.25
C HIS A 21 2.65 -2.20 18.61
N MET A 22 2.21 -3.00 19.56
CA MET A 22 2.00 -2.50 20.93
C MET A 22 3.27 -2.67 21.74
N GLU A 23 3.63 -1.63 22.47
CA GLU A 23 4.78 -1.64 23.37
C GLU A 23 4.41 -0.88 24.65
N ASP A 24 4.46 -1.56 25.78
CA ASP A 24 4.09 -0.98 27.08
C ASP A 24 2.71 -0.32 27.07
N GLY A 25 1.75 -0.95 26.40
CA GLY A 25 0.37 -0.44 26.30
C GLY A 25 0.19 0.71 25.32
N LYS A 26 1.20 1.05 24.54
CA LYS A 26 1.14 2.13 23.56
C LYS A 26 1.40 1.59 22.16
N MET A 27 0.73 2.17 21.17
CA MET A 27 0.96 1.83 19.79
C MET A 27 2.22 2.54 19.30
N VAL A 28 3.17 1.76 18.80
CA VAL A 28 4.38 2.28 18.17
C VAL A 28 4.25 2.11 16.66
N LEU A 29 4.48 3.18 15.91
CA LEU A 29 4.37 3.19 14.46
C LEU A 29 5.74 3.38 13.83
N GLU A 30 6.01 2.63 12.77
CA GLU A 30 7.27 2.69 12.04
C GLU A 30 6.99 2.71 10.55
N GLU A 31 7.51 3.70 9.84
CA GLU A 31 7.37 3.77 8.39
C GLU A 31 8.39 2.83 7.76
N MET A 32 7.92 1.76 7.10
CA MET A 32 8.77 0.74 6.50
C MET A 32 9.13 1.05 5.06
N TYR A 33 8.28 1.77 4.34
CA TYR A 33 8.48 2.05 2.93
C TYR A 33 7.62 3.23 2.50
N ARG A 34 8.17 4.08 1.67
CA ARG A 34 7.45 5.21 1.07
C ARG A 34 7.74 5.20 -0.43
N PHE A 35 6.72 5.46 -1.22
CA PHE A 35 6.87 5.48 -2.67
C PHE A 35 6.10 6.65 -3.26
N PRO A 36 6.57 7.19 -4.40
CA PRO A 36 5.83 8.23 -5.10
C PRO A 36 4.60 7.63 -5.79
N ASN A 37 3.56 8.41 -5.87
CA ASN A 37 2.34 8.02 -6.56
C ASN A 37 1.83 9.27 -7.29
N GLY A 38 1.02 9.07 -8.33
CA GLY A 38 0.46 10.17 -9.06
C GLY A 38 -0.07 9.71 -10.40
N MET A 39 -0.80 10.61 -11.06
CA MET A 39 -1.30 10.34 -12.39
C MET A 39 -0.18 10.44 -13.43
N THR A 40 -0.29 9.64 -14.48
CA THR A 40 0.57 9.75 -15.65
C THR A 40 0.24 11.02 -16.43
N GLU A 41 1.03 11.33 -17.45
CA GLU A 41 0.77 12.47 -18.33
C GLU A 41 -0.59 12.35 -19.02
N GLU A 42 -1.09 11.14 -19.22
CA GLU A 42 -2.41 10.88 -19.78
C GLU A 42 -3.53 11.02 -18.76
N LYS A 43 -3.23 11.50 -17.56
CA LYS A 43 -4.18 11.64 -16.45
C LYS A 43 -4.80 10.31 -16.01
N SER A 44 -4.00 9.25 -16.07
CA SER A 44 -4.35 7.93 -15.59
C SER A 44 -3.40 7.50 -14.48
N TRP A 45 -3.87 6.58 -13.63
CA TRP A 45 -3.02 6.01 -12.59
C TRP A 45 -2.23 4.83 -13.16
N ASN A 46 -0.96 4.72 -12.80
CA ASN A 46 -0.16 3.54 -13.15
C ASN A 46 -0.41 2.44 -12.12
N VAL A 47 -1.47 1.67 -12.34
CA VAL A 47 -1.91 0.64 -11.38
C VAL A 47 -0.87 -0.46 -11.22
N LYS A 48 -0.17 -0.82 -12.28
CA LYS A 48 0.89 -1.85 -12.19
C LYS A 48 2.05 -1.40 -11.32
N ALA A 49 2.46 -0.13 -11.46
CA ALA A 49 3.53 0.42 -10.63
C ALA A 49 3.09 0.52 -9.17
N LEU A 50 1.83 0.90 -8.94
CA LEU A 50 1.26 0.97 -7.61
C LEU A 50 1.26 -0.42 -6.95
N PHE A 51 0.84 -1.45 -7.67
CA PHE A 51 0.82 -2.81 -7.16
C PHE A 51 2.23 -3.30 -6.81
N ARG A 52 3.22 -3.00 -7.67
CA ARG A 52 4.61 -3.34 -7.39
C ARG A 52 5.12 -2.65 -6.12
N ALA A 53 4.75 -1.39 -5.94
CA ALA A 53 5.15 -0.64 -4.74
C ALA A 53 4.55 -1.26 -3.47
N ILE A 54 3.30 -1.73 -3.54
CA ILE A 54 2.66 -2.40 -2.42
C ILE A 54 3.44 -3.68 -2.07
N LEU A 55 3.78 -4.49 -3.07
CA LEU A 55 4.55 -5.71 -2.86
C LEU A 55 5.95 -5.43 -2.33
N GLU A 56 6.60 -4.38 -2.82
CA GLU A 56 7.93 -3.99 -2.37
C GLU A 56 7.94 -3.61 -0.89
N GLY A 57 6.92 -2.86 -0.45
CA GLY A 57 6.79 -2.51 0.97
C GLY A 57 6.56 -3.72 1.85
N MET A 58 5.76 -4.68 1.39
CA MET A 58 5.56 -5.93 2.12
C MET A 58 6.87 -6.73 2.23
N LYS A 59 7.66 -6.74 1.17
CA LYS A 59 8.97 -7.37 1.16
C LYS A 59 9.92 -6.73 2.16
N LYS A 60 9.86 -5.39 2.30
CA LYS A 60 10.66 -4.68 3.29
C LYS A 60 10.33 -5.13 4.71
N CYS A 61 9.05 -5.34 5.01
CA CYS A 61 8.64 -5.85 6.31
C CYS A 61 9.22 -7.24 6.57
N LYS A 62 9.18 -8.11 5.56
CA LYS A 62 9.73 -9.46 5.67
C LYS A 62 11.24 -9.43 5.89
N GLU A 63 11.96 -8.59 5.16
CA GLU A 63 13.41 -8.45 5.29
C GLU A 63 13.81 -7.95 6.67
N ALA A 64 12.98 -7.12 7.29
CA ALA A 64 13.19 -6.63 8.65
C ALA A 64 12.83 -7.66 9.72
N GLY A 65 12.30 -8.82 9.34
CA GLY A 65 11.86 -9.85 10.29
C GLY A 65 10.57 -9.49 11.00
N LYS A 66 9.78 -8.53 10.47
CA LYS A 66 8.57 -8.03 11.10
C LYS A 66 7.36 -8.35 10.22
N ILE A 67 7.00 -9.63 10.16
CA ILE A 67 5.89 -10.07 9.31
C ILE A 67 4.56 -9.72 9.98
N PRO A 68 3.71 -8.90 9.33
CA PRO A 68 2.45 -8.50 9.93
C PRO A 68 1.45 -9.67 9.99
N VAL A 69 0.62 -9.68 11.03
CA VAL A 69 -0.44 -10.67 11.19
C VAL A 69 -1.72 -10.23 10.48
N SER A 70 -1.83 -8.95 10.17
CA SER A 70 -2.94 -8.41 9.41
C SER A 70 -2.51 -7.15 8.68
N MET A 71 -3.29 -6.77 7.67
CA MET A 71 -2.98 -5.62 6.85
C MET A 71 -4.27 -4.92 6.41
N GLY A 72 -4.22 -3.60 6.36
CA GLY A 72 -5.29 -2.79 5.82
C GLY A 72 -4.75 -1.82 4.80
N ILE A 73 -5.56 -1.48 3.82
CA ILE A 73 -5.19 -0.52 2.77
C ILE A 73 -6.22 0.60 2.75
N ASP A 74 -5.73 1.83 2.76
CA ASP A 74 -6.54 3.02 2.64
C ASP A 74 -6.04 3.81 1.42
N THR A 75 -6.96 4.36 0.65
CA THR A 75 -6.61 5.06 -0.58
C THR A 75 -7.54 6.25 -0.82
N TRP A 76 -7.31 6.96 -1.94
CA TRP A 76 -8.15 8.10 -2.31
C TRP A 76 -9.52 7.65 -2.81
N ALA A 77 -10.46 8.59 -2.80
CA ALA A 77 -11.83 8.36 -3.25
C ALA A 77 -12.03 8.82 -4.69
N VAL A 78 -13.25 8.65 -5.19
CA VAL A 78 -13.79 9.12 -6.48
C VAL A 78 -13.05 8.61 -7.71
N ASP A 79 -12.48 7.40 -7.62
CA ASP A 79 -11.83 6.77 -8.76
C ASP A 79 -12.32 5.33 -8.90
N PHE A 80 -12.15 4.77 -10.08
CA PHE A 80 -12.61 3.41 -10.37
C PHE A 80 -11.85 2.81 -11.54
N VAL A 81 -11.98 1.50 -11.71
CA VAL A 81 -11.38 0.75 -12.81
C VAL A 81 -12.46 -0.04 -13.51
N LEU A 82 -12.44 -0.03 -14.83
CA LEU A 82 -13.36 -0.83 -15.62
C LEU A 82 -12.74 -2.20 -15.87
N LEU A 83 -13.55 -3.24 -15.64
CA LEU A 83 -13.13 -4.61 -15.91
C LEU A 83 -13.89 -5.15 -17.13
N ASP A 84 -13.24 -5.97 -17.94
CA ASP A 84 -13.88 -6.64 -19.05
C ASP A 84 -14.63 -7.90 -18.59
N LYS A 85 -15.20 -8.65 -19.53
CA LYS A 85 -15.96 -9.87 -19.22
C LYS A 85 -15.11 -10.95 -18.53
N LYS A 86 -13.79 -10.86 -18.64
CA LYS A 86 -12.87 -11.82 -18.02
C LYS A 86 -12.25 -11.25 -16.73
N ASN A 87 -12.83 -10.18 -16.21
CA ASN A 87 -12.35 -9.46 -15.04
C ASN A 87 -10.94 -8.90 -15.23
N LYS A 88 -10.59 -8.54 -16.45
CA LYS A 88 -9.33 -7.87 -16.73
C LYS A 88 -9.51 -6.36 -16.65
N MET A 89 -8.54 -5.71 -16.02
CA MET A 89 -8.52 -4.27 -15.88
C MET A 89 -8.34 -3.60 -17.24
N GLY A 90 -9.08 -2.50 -17.46
CA GLY A 90 -8.91 -1.68 -18.65
C GLY A 90 -7.56 -0.99 -18.67
N ASN A 91 -7.27 -0.30 -19.79
CA ASN A 91 -5.99 0.37 -19.98
C ASN A 91 -5.83 1.63 -19.10
N LYS A 92 -6.94 2.21 -18.67
CA LYS A 92 -6.96 3.44 -17.89
C LYS A 92 -7.87 3.30 -16.70
N ALA A 93 -7.47 3.89 -15.61
CA ALA A 93 -8.25 3.95 -14.39
C ALA A 93 -8.65 5.39 -14.08
#